data_61f38b0dbcbd398a60b69df06a8ce1de
#
_entry.id   61f38b0dbcbd398a60b69df06a8ce1de
#
_cell.length_a   1.000
_cell.length_b   1.000
_cell.length_c   1.000
_cell.angle_alpha   90.00
_cell.angle_beta   90.00
_cell.angle_gamma   90.00
#
_symmetry.space_group_name_H-M   'P 1'
#
loop_
_entity.id
_entity.type
_entity.pdbx_description
1 polymer ?
#
loop_
_entity_poly.entity_id
_entity_poly.type
_entity_poly.pdbx_seq_one_letter_code
_entity_poly.pdbx_strand_id
1 'polypeptide(L)'
;MALSDALVELKDIPNLTFLPAGTTPPNPSELLSQPQMQEMVNTLRGSYDFVILDAPPISMVTDAAVIGRIVDGALFVVRSKYASTDAVKTALEKLQDAGVKVLGAVLTRYDAKKSLKRSDYGYGYYYYNSNYSYGPPPRWHFRVSSQKERPDVKKAA
;
A
#
# COMPACT_ATOMS: atom_id res chain seq x y z
N MET A 1 7.32 -26.24 0.88
CA MET A 1 7.08 -25.27 1.97
C MET A 1 5.68 -24.73 1.76
N ALA A 2 4.80 -24.88 2.74
CA ALA A 2 3.46 -24.31 2.65
C ALA A 2 3.51 -22.77 2.86
N LEU A 3 2.52 -22.05 2.35
CA LEU A 3 2.43 -20.59 2.56
C LEU A 3 2.41 -20.25 4.06
N SER A 4 1.71 -21.05 4.86
CA SER A 4 1.66 -20.91 6.32
C SER A 4 3.03 -20.92 7.00
N ASP A 5 3.99 -21.66 6.45
CA ASP A 5 5.32 -21.77 7.04
C ASP A 5 6.19 -20.52 6.81
N ALA A 6 5.81 -19.70 5.82
CA ALA A 6 6.50 -18.46 5.49
C ALA A 6 5.88 -17.23 6.16
N LEU A 7 4.67 -17.35 6.72
CA LEU A 7 3.97 -16.27 7.40
C LEU A 7 4.51 -16.08 8.84
N VAL A 8 4.83 -14.85 9.20
CA VAL A 8 5.39 -14.49 10.51
C VAL A 8 4.42 -13.57 11.24
N GLU A 9 3.90 -14.01 12.37
CA GLU A 9 3.12 -13.14 13.27
C GLU A 9 4.05 -12.23 14.06
N LEU A 10 3.75 -10.94 14.06
CA LEU A 10 4.52 -9.97 14.82
C LEU A 10 3.97 -9.85 16.24
N LYS A 11 4.77 -10.31 17.23
CA LYS A 11 4.35 -10.35 18.65
C LYS A 11 3.98 -8.97 19.21
N ASP A 12 4.65 -7.92 18.73
CA ASP A 12 4.47 -6.55 19.22
C ASP A 12 3.31 -5.80 18.54
N ILE A 13 2.77 -6.33 17.46
CA ILE A 13 1.67 -5.72 16.69
C ILE A 13 0.57 -6.75 16.50
N PRO A 14 -0.48 -6.74 17.35
CA PRO A 14 -1.59 -7.68 17.23
C PRO A 14 -2.27 -7.60 15.85
N ASN A 15 -2.67 -8.75 15.32
CA ASN A 15 -3.36 -8.88 14.03
C ASN A 15 -2.53 -8.45 12.80
N LEU A 16 -1.22 -8.37 12.92
CA LEU A 16 -0.33 -8.15 11.81
C LEU A 16 0.51 -9.41 11.54
N THR A 17 0.32 -9.97 10.35
CA THR A 17 1.14 -11.06 9.82
C THR A 17 2.01 -10.52 8.70
N PHE A 18 3.27 -10.89 8.69
CA PHE A 18 4.25 -10.46 7.71
C PHE A 18 4.71 -11.64 6.84
N LEU A 19 4.71 -11.46 5.53
CA LEU A 19 5.31 -12.38 4.58
C LEU A 19 6.58 -11.74 4.00
N PRO A 20 7.78 -12.18 4.42
CA PRO A 20 9.03 -11.64 3.90
C PRO A 20 9.24 -12.06 2.44
N ALA A 21 9.90 -11.18 1.66
CA ALA A 21 10.19 -11.45 0.24
C ALA A 21 11.13 -12.67 0.02
N GLY A 22 11.89 -13.05 1.03
CA GLY A 22 12.85 -14.14 0.90
C GLY A 22 14.05 -13.76 0.04
N THR A 23 14.65 -14.76 -0.61
CA THR A 23 15.80 -14.58 -1.50
C THR A 23 15.35 -14.01 -2.82
N THR A 24 16.02 -12.97 -3.31
CA THR A 24 15.71 -12.36 -4.61
C THR A 24 15.99 -13.34 -5.74
N PRO A 25 14.98 -13.71 -6.54
CA PRO A 25 15.17 -14.60 -7.68
C PRO A 25 15.81 -13.87 -8.86
N PRO A 26 16.38 -14.58 -9.84
CA PRO A 26 16.98 -13.96 -11.03
C PRO A 26 15.94 -13.31 -11.98
N ASN A 27 14.68 -13.72 -11.92
CA ASN A 27 13.58 -13.31 -12.77
C ASN A 27 12.31 -12.93 -11.99
N PRO A 28 12.33 -11.86 -11.15
CA PRO A 28 11.23 -11.54 -10.23
C PRO A 28 9.91 -11.25 -10.96
N SER A 29 9.93 -10.44 -12.02
CA SER A 29 8.71 -10.07 -12.76
C SER A 29 8.01 -11.27 -13.41
N GLU A 30 8.78 -12.27 -13.86
CA GLU A 30 8.24 -13.50 -14.42
C GLU A 30 7.50 -14.30 -13.34
N LEU A 31 8.10 -14.47 -12.15
CA LEU A 31 7.47 -15.15 -11.02
C LEU A 31 6.20 -14.45 -10.56
N LEU A 32 6.20 -13.12 -10.51
CA LEU A 32 5.02 -12.34 -10.14
C LEU A 32 3.88 -12.48 -11.16
N SER A 33 4.19 -12.84 -12.42
CA SER A 33 3.22 -13.04 -13.49
C SER A 33 2.62 -14.46 -13.50
N GLN A 34 3.15 -15.39 -12.69
CA GLN A 34 2.69 -16.77 -12.68
C GLN A 34 1.31 -16.92 -12.00
N PRO A 35 0.51 -17.92 -12.43
CA PRO A 35 -0.79 -18.21 -11.79
C PRO A 35 -0.70 -18.44 -10.28
N GLN A 36 0.40 -18.97 -9.78
CA GLN A 36 0.65 -19.23 -8.37
C GLN A 36 0.65 -17.94 -7.53
N MET A 37 1.10 -16.82 -8.09
CA MET A 37 1.02 -15.52 -7.42
C MET A 37 -0.44 -15.09 -7.21
N GLN A 38 -1.29 -15.27 -8.22
CA GLN A 38 -2.72 -15.00 -8.13
C GLN A 38 -3.41 -15.91 -7.10
N GLU A 39 -3.08 -17.20 -7.10
CA GLU A 39 -3.61 -18.18 -6.14
C GLU A 39 -3.22 -17.83 -4.70
N MET A 40 -1.96 -17.43 -4.49
CA MET A 40 -1.48 -16.97 -3.20
C MET A 40 -2.26 -15.73 -2.71
N VAL A 41 -2.43 -14.72 -3.55
CA VAL A 41 -3.19 -13.51 -3.20
C VAL A 41 -4.64 -13.88 -2.87
N ASN A 42 -5.28 -14.76 -3.66
CA ASN A 42 -6.65 -15.21 -3.40
C ASN A 42 -6.76 -15.97 -2.06
N THR A 43 -5.78 -16.81 -1.72
CA THR A 43 -5.72 -17.51 -0.44
C THR A 43 -5.63 -16.52 0.72
N LEU A 44 -4.76 -15.53 0.62
CA LEU A 44 -4.60 -14.50 1.63
C LEU A 44 -5.86 -13.64 1.78
N ARG A 45 -6.54 -13.28 0.68
CA ARG A 45 -7.83 -12.55 0.71
C ARG A 45 -8.93 -13.30 1.45
N GLY A 46 -8.90 -14.62 1.44
CA GLY A 46 -9.83 -15.44 2.21
C GLY A 46 -9.54 -15.47 3.72
N SER A 47 -8.33 -15.11 4.12
CA SER A 47 -7.85 -15.25 5.51
C SER A 47 -7.67 -13.92 6.24
N TYR A 48 -7.50 -12.80 5.52
CA TYR A 48 -7.21 -11.49 6.08
C TYR A 48 -8.21 -10.43 5.60
N ASP A 49 -8.51 -9.45 6.45
CA ASP A 49 -9.36 -8.30 6.09
C ASP A 49 -8.64 -7.37 5.10
N PHE A 50 -7.32 -7.24 5.23
CA PHE A 50 -6.47 -6.46 4.33
C PHE A 50 -5.21 -7.24 3.98
N VAL A 51 -4.86 -7.25 2.68
CA VAL A 51 -3.59 -7.76 2.16
C VAL A 51 -2.87 -6.62 1.48
N ILE A 52 -1.71 -6.23 2.02
CA ILE A 52 -0.91 -5.12 1.50
C ILE A 52 0.35 -5.69 0.86
N LEU A 53 0.55 -5.44 -0.44
CA LEU A 53 1.75 -5.81 -1.16
C LEU A 53 2.62 -4.56 -1.35
N ASP A 54 3.82 -4.58 -0.74
CA ASP A 54 4.82 -3.54 -0.96
C ASP A 54 5.58 -3.83 -2.27
N ALA A 55 5.60 -2.84 -3.15
CA ALA A 55 6.16 -2.97 -4.48
C ALA A 55 7.25 -1.93 -4.75
N PRO A 56 8.27 -2.27 -5.54
CA PRO A 56 9.31 -1.32 -5.93
C PRO A 56 8.74 -0.19 -6.80
N PRO A 57 9.47 0.93 -6.95
CA PRO A 57 9.01 2.06 -7.75
C PRO A 57 8.71 1.68 -9.19
N ILE A 58 7.51 1.99 -9.68
CA ILE A 58 7.07 1.71 -11.07
C ILE A 58 7.95 2.37 -12.14
N SER A 59 8.66 3.43 -11.79
CA SER A 59 9.62 4.09 -12.68
C SER A 59 10.86 3.24 -12.98
N MET A 60 11.18 2.28 -12.12
CA MET A 60 12.40 1.47 -12.19
C MET A 60 12.15 0.07 -12.78
N VAL A 61 11.05 -0.58 -12.35
CA VAL A 61 10.71 -1.96 -12.72
C VAL A 61 9.22 -2.11 -12.96
N THR A 62 8.83 -3.17 -13.66
CA THR A 62 7.42 -3.44 -14.03
C THR A 62 6.63 -4.18 -12.96
N ASP A 63 7.25 -4.59 -11.87
CA ASP A 63 6.66 -5.44 -10.83
C ASP A 63 5.36 -4.85 -10.26
N ALA A 64 5.34 -3.54 -9.98
CA ALA A 64 4.15 -2.86 -9.50
C ALA A 64 2.98 -2.90 -10.50
N ALA A 65 3.26 -2.86 -11.80
CA ALA A 65 2.25 -2.99 -12.84
C ALA A 65 1.70 -4.42 -12.93
N VAL A 66 2.56 -5.42 -12.77
CA VAL A 66 2.18 -6.84 -12.76
C VAL A 66 1.30 -7.15 -11.55
N ILE A 67 1.76 -6.79 -10.35
CA ILE A 67 1.02 -6.98 -9.09
C ILE A 67 -0.30 -6.19 -9.11
N GLY A 68 -0.30 -5.00 -9.66
CA GLY A 68 -1.45 -4.12 -9.71
C GLY A 68 -2.67 -4.70 -10.45
N ARG A 69 -2.47 -5.71 -11.30
CA ARG A 69 -3.54 -6.40 -12.05
C ARG A 69 -4.28 -7.45 -11.21
N ILE A 70 -3.67 -7.92 -10.15
CA ILE A 70 -4.20 -9.01 -9.31
C ILE A 70 -4.70 -8.53 -7.94
N VAL A 71 -4.70 -7.21 -7.72
CA VAL A 71 -5.20 -6.57 -6.49
C VAL A 71 -6.43 -5.73 -6.76
N ASP A 72 -7.17 -5.36 -5.71
CA ASP A 72 -8.39 -4.54 -5.82
C ASP A 72 -8.09 -3.08 -6.18
N GLY A 73 -6.86 -2.61 -5.92
CA GLY A 73 -6.37 -1.29 -6.28
C GLY A 73 -5.03 -0.98 -5.65
N ALA A 74 -4.43 0.11 -6.10
CA ALA A 74 -3.11 0.56 -5.67
C ALA A 74 -3.16 1.95 -5.02
N LEU A 75 -2.38 2.16 -3.96
CA LEU A 75 -2.05 3.46 -3.43
C LEU A 75 -0.75 3.94 -4.06
N PHE A 76 -0.79 5.09 -4.72
CA PHE A 76 0.37 5.67 -5.38
C PHE A 76 1.16 6.55 -4.40
N VAL A 77 2.31 6.05 -3.94
CA VAL A 77 3.13 6.75 -2.95
C VAL A 77 4.16 7.64 -3.63
N VAL A 78 4.10 8.95 -3.33
CA VAL A 78 5.02 9.96 -3.86
C VAL A 78 5.84 10.54 -2.72
N ARG A 79 7.16 10.53 -2.85
CA ARG A 79 8.05 11.17 -1.91
C ARG A 79 8.27 12.64 -2.29
N SER A 80 7.94 13.56 -1.37
CA SER A 80 8.15 14.99 -1.55
C SER A 80 9.60 15.33 -1.85
N LYS A 81 9.83 16.20 -2.82
CA LYS A 81 11.17 16.70 -3.23
C LYS A 81 12.12 15.62 -3.74
N TYR A 82 11.62 14.47 -4.15
CA TYR A 82 12.44 13.39 -4.70
C TYR A 82 12.26 13.23 -6.21
N ALA A 83 11.03 13.24 -6.69
CA ALA A 83 10.71 13.14 -8.11
C ALA A 83 10.16 14.47 -8.64
N SER A 84 10.41 14.78 -9.91
CA SER A 84 9.77 15.89 -10.61
C SER A 84 8.29 15.58 -10.87
N THR A 85 7.50 16.63 -11.08
CA THR A 85 6.07 16.49 -11.40
C THR A 85 5.85 15.64 -12.65
N ASP A 86 6.71 15.81 -13.66
CA ASP A 86 6.59 15.04 -14.91
C ASP A 86 6.93 13.56 -14.72
N ALA A 87 7.96 13.26 -13.90
CA ALA A 87 8.27 11.88 -13.54
C ALA A 87 7.12 11.21 -12.77
N VAL A 88 6.42 11.97 -11.90
CA VAL A 88 5.24 11.48 -11.16
C VAL A 88 4.08 11.20 -12.12
N LYS A 89 3.82 12.11 -13.08
CA LYS A 89 2.78 11.92 -14.10
C LYS A 89 3.06 10.69 -14.97
N THR A 90 4.28 10.58 -15.50
CA THR A 90 4.69 9.41 -16.31
C THR A 90 4.58 8.10 -15.53
N ALA A 91 4.92 8.10 -14.25
CA ALA A 91 4.76 6.92 -13.40
C ALA A 91 3.28 6.54 -13.18
N LEU A 92 2.41 7.53 -13.02
CA LEU A 92 0.96 7.31 -12.90
C LEU A 92 0.37 6.78 -14.22
N GLU A 93 0.75 7.37 -15.36
CA GLU A 93 0.34 6.92 -16.69
C GLU A 93 0.72 5.45 -16.92
N LYS A 94 1.94 5.04 -16.57
CA LYS A 94 2.37 3.63 -16.67
C LYS A 94 1.47 2.67 -15.87
N LEU A 95 1.00 3.05 -14.67
CA LEU A 95 0.06 2.23 -13.91
C LEU A 95 -1.30 2.16 -14.58
N GLN A 96 -1.79 3.29 -15.11
CA GLN A 96 -3.08 3.36 -15.80
C GLN A 96 -3.06 2.55 -17.11
N ASP A 97 -1.99 2.68 -17.90
CA ASP A 97 -1.79 1.91 -19.15
C ASP A 97 -1.71 0.40 -18.89
N ALA A 98 -1.16 0.03 -17.74
CA ALA A 98 -1.16 -1.36 -17.27
C ALA A 98 -2.53 -1.85 -16.78
N GLY A 99 -3.56 -1.00 -16.74
CA GLY A 99 -4.89 -1.33 -16.26
C GLY A 99 -5.02 -1.40 -14.74
N VAL A 100 -4.07 -0.80 -14.01
CA VAL A 100 -4.09 -0.79 -12.53
C VAL A 100 -5.08 0.25 -12.02
N LYS A 101 -6.01 -0.16 -11.16
CA LYS A 101 -6.93 0.76 -10.49
C LYS A 101 -6.20 1.54 -9.40
N VAL A 102 -5.88 2.80 -9.65
CA VAL A 102 -5.29 3.69 -8.64
C VAL A 102 -6.39 4.27 -7.75
N LEU A 103 -6.35 3.95 -6.46
CA LEU A 103 -7.34 4.39 -5.45
C LEU A 103 -7.09 5.83 -4.99
N GLY A 104 -5.83 6.28 -5.04
CA GLY A 104 -5.41 7.59 -4.62
C GLY A 104 -3.90 7.71 -4.51
N ALA A 105 -3.42 8.89 -4.11
CA ALA A 105 -2.01 9.16 -3.91
C ALA A 105 -1.70 9.60 -2.48
N VAL A 106 -0.53 9.20 -1.97
CA VAL A 106 -0.03 9.59 -0.65
C VAL A 106 1.30 10.34 -0.82
N LEU A 107 1.36 11.57 -0.32
CA LEU A 107 2.59 12.36 -0.31
C LEU A 107 3.34 12.13 1.00
N THR A 108 4.51 11.50 0.92
CA THR A 108 5.37 11.23 2.08
C THR A 108 6.48 12.28 2.22
N ARG A 109 7.05 12.40 3.43
CA ARG A 109 8.15 13.34 3.77
C ARG A 109 7.85 14.79 3.39
N TYR A 110 6.59 15.20 3.43
CA TYR A 110 6.18 16.57 3.20
C TYR A 110 6.48 17.43 4.43
N ASP A 111 7.26 18.51 4.22
CA ASP A 111 7.59 19.50 5.27
C ASP A 111 6.75 20.76 5.05
N ALA A 112 5.63 20.86 5.74
CA ALA A 112 4.70 21.98 5.65
C ALA A 112 5.37 23.32 6.00
N LYS A 113 6.28 23.35 6.98
CA LYS A 113 6.96 24.58 7.42
C LYS A 113 7.90 25.14 6.36
N LYS A 114 8.58 24.28 5.60
CA LYS A 114 9.45 24.69 4.49
C LYS A 114 8.68 25.05 3.23
N SER A 115 7.51 24.48 3.02
CA SER A 115 6.66 24.76 1.87
C SER A 115 6.04 26.16 1.97
N LEU A 116 5.58 26.57 3.15
CA LEU A 116 5.00 27.88 3.42
C LEU A 116 5.97 29.05 3.18
N LYS A 117 7.29 28.85 3.40
CA LYS A 117 8.30 29.89 3.16
C LYS A 117 8.62 30.15 1.67
N ARG A 118 8.16 29.31 0.77
CA ARG A 118 8.50 29.34 -0.68
C ARG A 118 7.34 29.69 -1.59
N SER A 119 6.16 29.87 -1.04
CA SER A 119 4.92 30.19 -1.80
C SER A 119 4.61 31.67 -1.66
N ASP A 120 4.90 32.47 -2.68
CA ASP A 120 4.43 33.85 -2.86
C ASP A 120 2.90 33.94 -3.11
N TYR A 121 2.18 32.84 -3.04
CA TYR A 121 0.74 32.77 -3.14
C TYR A 121 0.09 32.61 -1.76
N GLY A 122 0.07 33.72 -1.01
CA GLY A 122 -0.33 33.80 0.40
C GLY A 122 -1.84 33.87 0.68
N TYR A 123 -2.76 33.24 -0.07
CA TYR A 123 -4.20 33.39 0.22
C TYR A 123 -5.01 32.12 0.44
N GLY A 124 -4.43 30.92 0.28
CA GLY A 124 -5.21 29.66 0.35
C GLY A 124 -5.12 28.87 1.66
N TYR A 125 -4.13 29.12 2.53
CA TYR A 125 -3.81 28.23 3.63
C TYR A 125 -4.14 28.73 5.04
N TYR A 126 -4.64 29.95 5.18
CA TYR A 126 -5.01 30.50 6.50
C TYR A 126 -6.24 29.85 7.13
N TYR A 127 -7.10 29.18 6.34
CA TYR A 127 -8.32 28.55 6.86
C TYR A 127 -8.12 27.15 7.46
N TYR A 128 -6.99 26.47 7.17
CA TYR A 128 -6.76 25.11 7.69
C TYR A 128 -5.94 25.06 8.98
N ASN A 129 -5.31 26.17 9.38
CA ASN A 129 -4.32 26.15 10.47
C ASN A 129 -4.83 26.72 11.80
N SER A 130 -6.08 27.19 11.89
CA SER A 130 -6.61 27.77 13.13
C SER A 130 -7.21 26.74 14.11
N ASN A 131 -7.36 25.47 13.73
CA ASN A 131 -7.96 24.43 14.58
C ASN A 131 -7.08 23.19 14.86
N TYR A 132 -5.82 23.15 14.40
CA TYR A 132 -4.90 22.11 14.79
C TYR A 132 -3.89 22.65 15.80
N SER A 133 -4.28 22.66 17.07
CA SER A 133 -3.35 22.67 18.18
C SER A 133 -2.52 21.38 18.09
N TYR A 134 -1.19 21.51 18.04
CA TYR A 134 -0.28 20.38 18.15
C TYR A 134 -0.38 19.81 19.58
N GLY A 135 -1.38 18.98 19.79
CA GLY A 135 -1.37 18.01 20.86
C GLY A 135 -0.37 16.88 20.52
N PRO A 136 0.00 16.03 21.49
CA PRO A 136 0.80 14.84 21.23
C PRO A 136 0.16 14.06 20.07
N PRO A 137 0.96 13.39 19.19
CA PRO A 137 0.43 12.72 18.00
C PRO A 137 -0.75 11.84 18.40
N PRO A 138 -1.86 11.88 17.65
CA PRO A 138 -3.01 11.06 17.97
C PRO A 138 -2.53 9.61 18.06
N ARG A 139 -2.80 8.96 19.19
CA ARG A 139 -2.67 7.51 19.27
C ARG A 139 -3.65 6.97 18.24
N TRP A 140 -3.13 6.44 17.13
CA TRP A 140 -3.92 5.75 16.13
C TRP A 140 -4.51 4.52 16.79
N HIS A 141 -5.72 4.65 17.30
CA HIS A 141 -6.51 3.50 17.70
C HIS A 141 -7.11 2.95 16.40
N PHE A 142 -6.46 1.98 15.81
CA PHE A 142 -7.13 1.13 14.85
C PHE A 142 -8.25 0.41 15.60
N ARG A 143 -9.47 0.94 15.50
CA ARG A 143 -10.64 0.18 15.93
C ARG A 143 -10.89 -0.87 14.87
N VAL A 144 -10.25 -2.03 15.00
CA VAL A 144 -10.69 -3.22 14.28
C VAL A 144 -12.07 -3.52 14.85
N SER A 145 -13.12 -3.32 14.08
CA SER A 145 -14.43 -3.82 14.42
C SER A 145 -14.36 -5.34 14.34
N SER A 146 -14.02 -5.98 15.46
CA SER A 146 -14.13 -7.41 15.61
C SER A 146 -15.60 -7.78 15.52
N GLN A 147 -15.85 -8.86 14.77
CA GLN A 147 -17.06 -9.67 14.72
C GLN A 147 -18.12 -9.24 13.70
N LYS A 148 -17.90 -9.65 12.44
CA LYS A 148 -18.94 -10.39 11.75
C LYS A 148 -18.73 -11.86 12.08
N GLU A 149 -19.64 -12.44 12.84
CA GLU A 149 -19.74 -13.88 13.04
C GLU A 149 -19.77 -14.55 11.67
N ARG A 150 -18.79 -15.43 11.42
CA ARG A 150 -18.79 -16.26 10.21
C ARG A 150 -19.95 -17.24 10.32
N PRO A 151 -20.79 -17.39 9.29
CA PRO A 151 -21.76 -18.48 9.29
C PRO A 151 -20.98 -19.80 9.33
N ASP A 152 -21.34 -20.66 10.31
CA ASP A 152 -20.83 -22.02 10.45
C ASP A 152 -20.89 -22.76 9.13
N VAL A 153 -19.73 -23.09 8.57
CA VAL A 153 -19.64 -24.08 7.49
C VAL A 153 -19.90 -25.45 8.12
N LYS A 154 -21.16 -25.85 8.13
CA LYS A 154 -21.54 -27.20 8.48
C LYS A 154 -20.77 -28.17 7.60
N LYS A 155 -19.98 -29.04 8.25
CA LYS A 155 -19.41 -30.23 7.65
C LYS A 155 -20.53 -31.02 6.99
N ALA A 156 -20.52 -31.07 5.65
CA ALA A 156 -21.29 -32.08 4.91
C ALA A 156 -20.44 -33.35 4.89
N ALA A 157 -21.02 -34.40 5.42
CA ALA A 157 -20.50 -35.75 5.42
C ALA A 157 -20.47 -36.34 3.99
#